data_211d52bcd482043ae1f51441bb46dd0a
#
_entry.id   211d52bcd482043ae1f51441bb46dd0a
#
_cell.length_a   1.000
_cell.length_b   1.000
_cell.length_c   1.000
_cell.angle_alpha   90.00
_cell.angle_beta   90.00
_cell.angle_gamma   90.00
#
_symmetry.space_group_name_H-M   'P 1'
#
loop_
_entity.id
_entity.type
_entity.pdbx_description
1 polymer ?
#
loop_
_entity_poly.entity_id
_entity_poly.type
_entity_poly.pdbx_seq_one_letter_code
_entity_poly.pdbx_strand_id
1 'polypeptide(L)'
;MMDKKIVFVVFATLGCVLLTSALEVDTYDFLMPNVYPHKDELYLCTPIRISPHSNYYVVGFEPNATMHTAHHMLLYGCSEPGSNESVWSCGEMQSNEIDKLYTTASPCRSGSQIVYAWARDAPSLHLPKDVGFLIGRDSPIKYLVLQVHYMHRFPEGVLDNSGVFLKYTKQSMPRQAGVILLGTSGVIPPHHVEHMETACTINEYKVIHPFAFRTHTHALGRLVTGYVVRQAEDRDVWTLLGKKNPQLPQMFYPVASTLPIEKDDVLAARCIMNNTNDHPVKIGATNKDEMCNFYLMYWVENDTPLDQKYCFSAGPPYYYWNRARENLGNIPMREI
;
A
#
# COMPACT_ATOMS: atom_id res chain seq x y z
N MET A 1 64.51 49.02 31.93
CA MET A 1 63.00 48.88 32.12
C MET A 1 62.41 48.49 30.79
N MET A 2 62.12 47.22 30.63
CA MET A 2 61.53 46.66 29.36
C MET A 2 60.04 46.54 29.53
N ASP A 3 59.26 47.32 28.71
CA ASP A 3 57.79 47.23 28.63
C ASP A 3 57.39 45.99 27.85
N LYS A 4 56.69 45.03 28.49
CA LYS A 4 56.06 43.90 27.84
C LYS A 4 54.68 44.31 27.39
N LYS A 5 54.49 44.49 26.07
CA LYS A 5 53.17 44.61 25.47
C LYS A 5 52.47 43.21 25.38
N ILE A 6 51.37 43.04 26.12
CA ILE A 6 50.52 41.86 26.05
C ILE A 6 49.57 42.05 24.88
N VAL A 7 49.67 41.19 23.85
CA VAL A 7 48.72 41.14 22.74
C VAL A 7 47.65 40.15 23.09
N PHE A 8 46.40 40.62 23.27
CA PHE A 8 45.22 39.75 23.39
C PHE A 8 44.76 39.35 21.99
N VAL A 9 44.86 38.06 21.66
CA VAL A 9 44.25 37.51 20.46
C VAL A 9 42.83 37.03 20.83
N VAL A 10 41.79 37.75 20.35
CA VAL A 10 40.40 37.37 20.50
C VAL A 10 40.05 36.40 19.37
N PHE A 11 39.89 35.11 19.72
CA PHE A 11 39.32 34.14 18.81
C PHE A 11 37.79 34.34 18.73
N ALA A 12 37.28 34.92 17.66
CA ALA A 12 35.85 34.92 17.35
C ALA A 12 35.47 33.56 16.77
N THR A 13 34.84 32.70 17.57
CA THR A 13 34.22 31.47 17.07
C THR A 13 32.93 31.82 16.35
N LEU A 14 32.95 31.76 15.02
CA LEU A 14 31.77 31.88 14.18
C LEU A 14 30.95 30.59 14.37
N GLY A 15 29.99 30.62 15.31
CA GLY A 15 28.99 29.56 15.46
C GLY A 15 28.06 29.57 14.24
N CYS A 16 28.24 28.58 13.34
CA CYS A 16 27.27 28.33 12.26
C CYS A 16 25.98 27.76 12.88
N VAL A 17 25.01 28.64 13.14
CA VAL A 17 23.67 28.20 13.53
C VAL A 17 23.01 27.61 12.27
N LEU A 18 23.01 26.30 12.15
CA LEU A 18 22.17 25.59 11.18
C LEU A 18 20.69 25.82 11.58
N LEU A 19 20.06 26.80 10.95
CA LEU A 19 18.60 26.95 11.01
C LEU A 19 17.99 25.74 10.29
N THR A 20 17.65 24.69 11.03
CA THR A 20 16.77 23.65 10.52
C THR A 20 15.38 24.23 10.38
N SER A 21 14.98 24.61 9.16
CA SER A 21 13.59 24.98 8.91
C SER A 21 12.73 23.74 9.21
N ALA A 22 11.67 23.94 10.02
CA ALA A 22 10.67 22.90 10.21
C ALA A 22 10.06 22.52 8.85
N LEU A 23 9.73 21.25 8.66
CA LEU A 23 9.03 20.79 7.47
C LEU A 23 7.66 21.47 7.41
N GLU A 24 7.41 22.21 6.33
CA GLU A 24 6.10 22.80 6.06
C GLU A 24 5.20 21.73 5.45
N VAL A 25 4.09 21.42 6.13
CA VAL A 25 3.14 20.37 5.72
C VAL A 25 1.77 21.02 5.54
N ASP A 26 1.26 20.94 4.32
CA ASP A 26 -0.08 21.37 3.95
C ASP A 26 -1.08 20.20 4.05
N THR A 27 -2.36 20.51 4.03
CA THR A 27 -3.45 19.52 3.97
C THR A 27 -4.29 19.72 2.72
N TYR A 28 -4.61 18.62 2.05
CA TYR A 28 -5.57 18.60 0.95
C TYR A 28 -6.74 17.68 1.30
N ASP A 29 -7.96 18.22 1.23
CA ASP A 29 -9.19 17.49 1.52
C ASP A 29 -9.58 16.66 0.30
N PHE A 30 -9.19 15.40 0.28
CA PHE A 30 -9.54 14.47 -0.79
C PHE A 30 -10.76 13.64 -0.39
N LEU A 31 -11.93 14.18 -0.66
CA LEU A 31 -13.22 13.65 -0.24
C LEU A 31 -14.09 13.31 -1.45
N MET A 32 -15.03 12.36 -1.25
CA MET A 32 -16.08 12.09 -2.24
C MET A 32 -16.96 13.33 -2.44
N PRO A 33 -17.31 13.70 -3.69
CA PRO A 33 -18.05 14.95 -3.96
C PRO A 33 -19.57 14.78 -3.74
N ASN A 34 -19.99 14.54 -2.50
CA ASN A 34 -21.39 14.37 -2.11
C ASN A 34 -22.10 13.33 -2.96
N VAL A 35 -21.63 12.10 -2.90
CA VAL A 35 -22.15 10.97 -3.69
C VAL A 35 -23.37 10.32 -3.03
N TYR A 36 -24.19 9.63 -3.83
CA TYR A 36 -25.33 8.85 -3.35
C TYR A 36 -25.07 7.35 -3.47
N PRO A 37 -24.76 6.64 -2.37
CA PRO A 37 -24.65 5.19 -2.34
C PRO A 37 -26.05 4.54 -2.46
N HIS A 38 -26.52 4.33 -3.70
CA HIS A 38 -27.90 3.94 -4.01
C HIS A 38 -28.16 2.43 -3.94
N LYS A 39 -27.12 1.61 -3.81
CA LYS A 39 -27.21 0.15 -3.70
C LYS A 39 -26.16 -0.38 -2.71
N ASP A 40 -26.38 -1.61 -2.23
CA ASP A 40 -25.40 -2.32 -1.42
C ASP A 40 -24.20 -2.72 -2.27
N GLU A 41 -23.03 -2.91 -1.62
CA GLU A 41 -21.77 -3.32 -2.25
C GLU A 41 -21.36 -2.39 -3.41
N LEU A 42 -21.49 -1.08 -3.22
CA LEU A 42 -21.15 -0.07 -4.21
C LEU A 42 -19.73 0.46 -4.00
N TYR A 43 -18.93 0.46 -5.05
CA TYR A 43 -17.61 1.04 -5.10
C TYR A 43 -17.61 2.29 -5.98
N LEU A 44 -17.36 3.44 -5.38
CA LEU A 44 -17.27 4.72 -6.11
C LEU A 44 -15.86 5.24 -6.10
N CYS A 45 -15.43 5.75 -7.25
CA CYS A 45 -14.14 6.40 -7.43
C CYS A 45 -14.29 7.87 -7.79
N THR A 46 -13.38 8.72 -7.29
CA THR A 46 -13.23 10.11 -7.66
C THR A 46 -11.75 10.44 -7.90
N PRO A 47 -11.38 11.21 -8.95
CA PRO A 47 -9.99 11.51 -9.26
C PRO A 47 -9.61 12.91 -8.82
N ILE A 48 -8.32 13.11 -8.52
CA ILE A 48 -7.68 14.43 -8.57
C ILE A 48 -6.51 14.40 -9.52
N ARG A 49 -6.38 15.42 -10.36
CA ARG A 49 -5.23 15.63 -11.22
C ARG A 49 -4.15 16.37 -10.46
N ILE A 50 -2.95 15.82 -10.45
CA ILE A 50 -1.80 16.46 -9.83
C ILE A 50 -1.18 17.44 -10.84
N SER A 51 -0.74 18.61 -10.35
CA SER A 51 -0.09 19.61 -11.22
C SER A 51 1.14 19.00 -11.90
N PRO A 52 1.23 19.10 -13.25
CA PRO A 52 2.39 18.57 -13.98
C PRO A 52 3.65 19.45 -13.85
N HIS A 53 3.52 20.62 -13.20
CA HIS A 53 4.60 21.61 -13.09
C HIS A 53 5.37 21.50 -11.75
N SER A 54 4.85 20.75 -10.80
CA SER A 54 5.40 20.68 -9.43
C SER A 54 5.47 19.24 -8.94
N ASN A 55 6.42 19.01 -8.05
CA ASN A 55 6.48 17.80 -7.23
C ASN A 55 5.81 18.06 -5.89
N TYR A 56 5.14 17.02 -5.41
CA TYR A 56 4.56 16.97 -4.08
C TYR A 56 4.95 15.63 -3.44
N TYR A 57 5.10 15.66 -2.12
CA TYR A 57 5.40 14.47 -1.33
C TYR A 57 4.28 14.27 -0.30
N VAL A 58 3.50 13.22 -0.46
CA VAL A 58 2.49 12.86 0.54
C VAL A 58 3.18 12.19 1.72
N VAL A 59 3.02 12.77 2.91
CA VAL A 59 3.71 12.36 4.14
C VAL A 59 2.77 11.80 5.21
N GLY A 60 1.46 11.82 4.96
CA GLY A 60 0.47 11.25 5.89
C GLY A 60 -0.95 11.24 5.33
N PHE A 61 -1.78 10.45 5.97
CA PHE A 61 -3.18 10.20 5.62
C PHE A 61 -4.04 10.24 6.88
N GLU A 62 -5.00 11.15 6.93
CA GLU A 62 -5.98 11.25 8.01
C GLU A 62 -7.36 10.89 7.45
N PRO A 63 -7.96 9.76 7.86
CA PRO A 63 -9.25 9.34 7.35
C PRO A 63 -10.36 10.29 7.82
N ASN A 64 -11.27 10.63 6.90
CA ASN A 64 -12.54 11.30 7.15
C ASN A 64 -13.68 10.34 6.81
N ALA A 65 -13.80 9.27 7.58
CA ALA A 65 -14.81 8.25 7.42
C ALA A 65 -15.02 7.50 8.74
N THR A 66 -16.17 6.85 8.87
CA THR A 66 -16.44 5.88 9.92
C THR A 66 -16.86 4.54 9.31
N MET A 67 -16.72 3.46 10.04
CA MET A 67 -17.15 2.12 9.59
C MET A 67 -18.66 2.02 9.29
N HIS A 68 -19.44 3.01 9.74
CA HIS A 68 -20.89 3.09 9.46
C HIS A 68 -21.19 3.76 8.12
N THR A 69 -20.26 4.55 7.57
CA THR A 69 -20.41 5.24 6.28
C THR A 69 -19.63 4.54 5.18
N ALA A 70 -18.37 4.19 5.44
CA ALA A 70 -17.50 3.50 4.48
C ALA A 70 -16.97 2.20 5.09
N HIS A 71 -17.08 1.09 4.37
CA HIS A 71 -16.50 -0.19 4.79
C HIS A 71 -14.98 -0.17 4.72
N HIS A 72 -14.44 0.29 3.57
CA HIS A 72 -13.02 0.58 3.38
C HIS A 72 -12.80 1.63 2.30
N MET A 73 -11.61 2.18 2.28
CA MET A 73 -11.14 3.11 1.26
C MET A 73 -9.78 2.68 0.74
N LEU A 74 -9.56 2.82 -0.57
CA LEU A 74 -8.26 2.67 -1.20
C LEU A 74 -7.89 3.97 -1.92
N LEU A 75 -6.61 4.33 -1.83
CA LEU A 75 -6.06 5.43 -2.61
C LEU A 75 -5.10 4.86 -3.64
N TYR A 76 -5.41 5.09 -4.89
CA TYR A 76 -4.60 4.69 -6.04
C TYR A 76 -3.79 5.86 -6.56
N GLY A 77 -2.53 5.59 -6.89
CA GLY A 77 -1.73 6.44 -7.79
C GLY A 77 -1.88 5.92 -9.22
N CYS A 78 -2.28 6.77 -10.14
CA CYS A 78 -2.47 6.42 -11.54
C CYS A 78 -1.62 7.31 -12.46
N SER A 79 -1.15 6.77 -13.59
CA SER A 79 -0.69 7.59 -14.70
C SER A 79 -1.87 8.22 -15.42
N GLU A 80 -2.97 7.44 -15.60
CA GLU A 80 -4.25 7.89 -16.12
C GLU A 80 -5.39 7.31 -15.27
N PRO A 81 -6.44 8.11 -14.95
CA PRO A 81 -7.60 7.62 -14.23
C PRO A 81 -8.45 6.72 -15.12
N GLY A 82 -9.26 5.85 -14.53
CA GLY A 82 -10.13 4.94 -15.27
C GLY A 82 -11.24 5.64 -16.03
N SER A 83 -11.72 6.77 -15.51
CA SER A 83 -12.73 7.63 -16.12
C SER A 83 -12.33 9.10 -16.04
N ASN A 84 -12.91 9.92 -16.90
CA ASN A 84 -12.82 11.39 -16.86
C ASN A 84 -13.98 12.03 -16.07
N GLU A 85 -14.95 11.21 -15.64
CA GLU A 85 -16.04 11.66 -14.80
C GLU A 85 -15.55 12.07 -13.40
N SER A 86 -16.30 12.95 -12.75
CA SER A 86 -16.00 13.33 -11.37
C SER A 86 -16.22 12.18 -10.39
N VAL A 87 -17.13 11.25 -10.72
CA VAL A 87 -17.43 10.03 -9.96
C VAL A 87 -17.82 8.92 -10.93
N TRP A 88 -17.34 7.71 -10.69
CA TRP A 88 -17.74 6.52 -11.44
C TRP A 88 -17.79 5.29 -10.53
N SER A 89 -18.55 4.26 -10.96
CA SER A 89 -18.55 2.94 -10.33
C SER A 89 -17.30 2.17 -10.74
N CYS A 90 -16.40 1.89 -9.79
CA CYS A 90 -15.09 1.34 -10.15
C CYS A 90 -14.88 -0.12 -9.73
N GLY A 91 -15.87 -0.75 -9.07
CA GLY A 91 -15.73 -2.11 -8.57
C GLY A 91 -14.58 -2.27 -7.59
N GLU A 92 -14.33 -3.47 -7.13
CA GLU A 92 -13.25 -3.73 -6.18
C GLU A 92 -11.86 -3.55 -6.82
N MET A 93 -11.64 -4.10 -8.01
CA MET A 93 -10.46 -3.89 -8.85
C MET A 93 -10.82 -3.82 -10.34
N GLN A 94 -11.89 -4.49 -10.75
CA GLN A 94 -12.48 -4.44 -12.09
C GLN A 94 -13.97 -4.68 -11.95
N SER A 95 -14.81 -3.74 -12.40
CA SER A 95 -16.25 -3.93 -12.41
C SER A 95 -16.70 -4.42 -13.77
N ASN A 96 -17.39 -5.56 -13.81
CA ASN A 96 -18.14 -6.05 -14.98
C ASN A 96 -19.63 -5.75 -14.86
N GLU A 97 -20.08 -5.15 -13.76
CA GLU A 97 -21.48 -4.80 -13.56
C GLU A 97 -21.77 -3.40 -14.08
N ILE A 98 -22.79 -3.29 -14.93
CA ILE A 98 -23.29 -2.00 -15.41
C ILE A 98 -24.07 -1.34 -14.25
N ASP A 99 -23.55 -0.23 -13.74
CA ASP A 99 -24.28 0.61 -12.80
C ASP A 99 -25.29 1.50 -13.56
N LYS A 100 -26.45 1.74 -12.96
CA LYS A 100 -27.51 2.55 -13.61
C LYS A 100 -27.31 4.05 -13.42
N LEU A 101 -26.60 4.45 -12.37
CA LEU A 101 -26.43 5.85 -12.00
C LEU A 101 -25.03 6.38 -12.31
N TYR A 102 -24.02 5.51 -12.25
CA TYR A 102 -22.62 5.86 -12.48
C TYR A 102 -22.04 5.06 -13.65
N THR A 103 -21.22 5.71 -14.47
CA THR A 103 -20.42 5.00 -15.49
C THR A 103 -19.50 3.99 -14.83
N THR A 104 -19.18 2.90 -15.51
CA THR A 104 -18.34 1.83 -14.97
C THR A 104 -16.97 1.85 -15.60
N ALA A 105 -15.91 1.90 -14.78
CA ALA A 105 -14.51 1.82 -15.19
C ALA A 105 -13.62 1.34 -14.04
N SER A 106 -12.43 0.84 -14.32
CA SER A 106 -11.42 0.55 -13.29
C SER A 106 -10.97 1.84 -12.56
N PRO A 107 -10.35 1.77 -11.38
CA PRO A 107 -9.79 2.95 -10.71
C PRO A 107 -8.78 3.69 -11.56
N CYS A 108 -7.82 2.97 -12.19
CA CYS A 108 -6.85 3.51 -13.13
C CYS A 108 -6.98 2.85 -14.51
N ARG A 109 -6.80 3.64 -15.57
CA ARG A 109 -6.62 3.12 -16.94
C ARG A 109 -5.20 2.60 -17.13
N SER A 110 -4.22 3.29 -16.54
CA SER A 110 -2.81 2.90 -16.60
C SER A 110 -2.04 3.34 -15.35
N GLY A 111 -0.92 2.66 -15.08
CA GLY A 111 0.02 3.00 -14.01
C GLY A 111 -0.56 2.81 -12.61
N SER A 112 -1.46 1.85 -12.43
CA SER A 112 -2.14 1.61 -11.15
C SER A 112 -1.17 1.13 -10.07
N GLN A 113 -1.18 1.79 -8.91
CA GLN A 113 -0.51 1.33 -7.69
C GLN A 113 -1.30 1.80 -6.47
N ILE A 114 -1.38 0.96 -5.44
CA ILE A 114 -2.01 1.35 -4.17
C ILE A 114 -1.03 2.18 -3.36
N VAL A 115 -1.46 3.36 -2.93
CA VAL A 115 -0.69 4.29 -2.10
C VAL A 115 -1.11 4.21 -0.64
N TYR A 116 -2.42 4.03 -0.39
CA TYR A 116 -2.98 3.98 0.97
C TYR A 116 -4.22 3.08 1.01
N ALA A 117 -4.51 2.55 2.19
CA ALA A 117 -5.72 1.81 2.48
C ALA A 117 -6.20 2.07 3.91
N TRP A 118 -7.51 2.23 4.06
CA TRP A 118 -8.19 2.39 5.33
C TRP A 118 -9.38 1.42 5.44
N ALA A 119 -9.64 0.93 6.63
CA ALA A 119 -10.83 0.13 6.93
C ALA A 119 -11.16 0.18 8.43
N ARG A 120 -12.45 0.08 8.76
CA ARG A 120 -12.96 -0.17 10.13
C ARG A 120 -12.34 0.75 11.18
N ASP A 121 -12.52 2.07 11.01
CA ASP A 121 -12.04 3.10 11.94
C ASP A 121 -10.52 3.05 12.23
N ALA A 122 -9.71 2.59 11.26
CA ALA A 122 -8.27 2.63 11.35
C ALA A 122 -7.78 4.06 11.63
N PRO A 123 -6.77 4.25 12.50
CA PRO A 123 -6.22 5.57 12.79
C PRO A 123 -5.49 6.17 11.59
N SER A 124 -5.13 7.45 11.71
CA SER A 124 -4.26 8.13 10.77
C SER A 124 -2.94 7.39 10.57
N LEU A 125 -2.43 7.41 9.34
CA LEU A 125 -1.12 6.88 8.99
C LEU A 125 -0.16 8.03 8.72
N HIS A 126 0.89 8.15 9.51
CA HIS A 126 2.01 9.06 9.28
C HIS A 126 3.21 8.28 8.78
N LEU A 127 3.84 8.77 7.72
CA LEU A 127 5.04 8.14 7.19
C LEU A 127 6.24 8.42 8.12
N PRO A 128 7.28 7.60 8.09
CA PRO A 128 8.49 7.85 8.85
C PRO A 128 9.09 9.22 8.51
N LYS A 129 9.94 9.74 9.41
CA LYS A 129 10.61 11.02 9.20
C LYS A 129 11.36 11.03 7.86
N ASP A 130 11.24 12.14 7.15
CA ASP A 130 11.90 12.40 5.86
C ASP A 130 11.48 11.43 4.72
N VAL A 131 10.35 10.72 4.88
CA VAL A 131 9.76 9.81 3.88
C VAL A 131 8.51 10.44 3.29
N GLY A 132 8.36 10.38 1.96
CA GLY A 132 7.15 10.84 1.25
C GLY A 132 6.90 10.09 -0.04
N PHE A 133 5.62 9.91 -0.40
CA PHE A 133 5.24 9.44 -1.74
C PHE A 133 5.37 10.60 -2.72
N LEU A 134 6.30 10.50 -3.66
CA LEU A 134 6.45 11.48 -4.74
C LEU A 134 5.28 11.37 -5.73
N ILE A 135 4.59 12.49 -5.96
CA ILE A 135 3.53 12.63 -6.96
C ILE A 135 3.74 13.90 -7.78
N GLY A 136 3.28 13.93 -9.02
CA GLY A 136 3.33 15.11 -9.90
C GLY A 136 4.42 15.02 -10.97
N ARG A 137 5.20 16.10 -11.15
CA ARG A 137 6.07 16.31 -12.33
C ARG A 137 7.01 15.13 -12.60
N ASP A 138 7.79 14.71 -11.62
CA ASP A 138 8.87 13.73 -11.78
C ASP A 138 8.46 12.32 -11.31
N SER A 139 7.15 12.09 -11.08
CA SER A 139 6.57 10.82 -10.66
C SER A 139 5.72 10.19 -11.77
N PRO A 140 5.62 8.87 -11.88
CA PRO A 140 4.61 8.22 -12.72
C PRO A 140 3.18 8.49 -12.24
N ILE A 141 2.98 8.90 -10.97
CA ILE A 141 1.68 9.23 -10.41
C ILE A 141 1.28 10.64 -10.85
N LYS A 142 0.37 10.72 -11.83
CA LYS A 142 -0.18 11.96 -12.36
C LYS A 142 -1.58 12.27 -11.82
N TYR A 143 -2.24 11.25 -11.31
CA TYR A 143 -3.55 11.33 -10.66
C TYR A 143 -3.54 10.52 -9.36
N LEU A 144 -4.26 10.99 -8.38
CA LEU A 144 -4.72 10.17 -7.28
C LEU A 144 -6.20 9.85 -7.49
N VAL A 145 -6.60 8.61 -7.24
CA VAL A 145 -7.98 8.16 -7.32
C VAL A 145 -8.37 7.56 -5.98
N LEU A 146 -9.35 8.19 -5.32
CA LEU A 146 -9.94 7.70 -4.10
C LEU A 146 -11.07 6.74 -4.47
N GLN A 147 -11.00 5.51 -3.98
CA GLN A 147 -12.07 4.52 -4.03
C GLN A 147 -12.68 4.38 -2.63
N VAL A 148 -14.00 4.47 -2.55
CA VAL A 148 -14.76 4.20 -1.32
C VAL A 148 -15.71 3.04 -1.57
N HIS A 149 -15.65 2.02 -0.71
CA HIS A 149 -16.57 0.90 -0.70
C HIS A 149 -17.69 1.15 0.32
N TYR A 150 -18.91 1.23 -0.18
CA TYR A 150 -20.14 1.32 0.59
C TYR A 150 -20.78 -0.07 0.69
N MET A 151 -20.74 -0.67 1.88
CA MET A 151 -21.34 -2.00 2.09
C MET A 151 -22.86 -1.95 2.03
N HIS A 152 -23.47 -0.84 2.45
CA HIS A 152 -24.91 -0.64 2.50
C HIS A 152 -25.32 0.59 1.74
N ARG A 153 -26.50 0.51 1.10
CA ARG A 153 -27.14 1.68 0.47
C ARG A 153 -27.53 2.71 1.52
N PHE A 154 -27.46 3.97 1.14
CA PHE A 154 -27.91 5.08 1.99
C PHE A 154 -29.42 5.34 1.79
N PRO A 155 -30.09 5.91 2.80
CA PRO A 155 -31.43 6.43 2.64
C PRO A 155 -31.51 7.47 1.51
N GLU A 156 -32.68 7.56 0.86
CA GLU A 156 -32.90 8.54 -0.21
C GLU A 156 -32.64 9.96 0.27
N GLY A 157 -31.88 10.73 -0.51
CA GLY A 157 -31.48 12.10 -0.21
C GLY A 157 -30.30 12.24 0.76
N VAL A 158 -29.76 11.15 1.29
CA VAL A 158 -28.57 11.17 2.14
C VAL A 158 -27.34 10.99 1.25
N LEU A 159 -26.47 12.00 1.28
CA LEU A 159 -25.23 12.01 0.51
C LEU A 159 -24.02 11.76 1.42
N ASP A 160 -22.93 11.24 0.83
CA ASP A 160 -21.66 10.98 1.50
C ASP A 160 -20.51 11.79 0.93
N ASN A 161 -19.65 12.27 1.84
CA ASN A 161 -18.38 12.93 1.52
C ASN A 161 -17.20 12.32 2.29
N SER A 162 -17.27 11.02 2.56
CA SER A 162 -16.13 10.29 3.14
C SER A 162 -14.88 10.43 2.28
N GLY A 163 -13.72 10.35 2.91
CA GLY A 163 -12.45 10.41 2.18
C GLY A 163 -11.23 10.49 3.09
N VAL A 164 -10.20 11.16 2.63
CA VAL A 164 -8.91 11.24 3.31
C VAL A 164 -8.35 12.65 3.21
N PHE A 165 -7.94 13.24 4.33
CA PHE A 165 -7.09 14.42 4.33
C PHE A 165 -5.64 14.02 4.08
N LEU A 166 -5.10 14.44 2.94
CA LEU A 166 -3.72 14.16 2.55
C LEU A 166 -2.80 15.21 3.17
N LYS A 167 -1.85 14.76 3.98
CA LYS A 167 -0.75 15.62 4.46
C LYS A 167 0.36 15.58 3.43
N TYR A 168 0.75 16.73 2.91
CA TYR A 168 1.77 16.81 1.87
C TYR A 168 2.70 18.02 2.04
N THR A 169 3.85 17.94 1.39
CA THR A 169 4.81 19.03 1.31
C THR A 169 5.33 19.21 -0.11
N LYS A 170 5.80 20.41 -0.43
CA LYS A 170 6.55 20.72 -1.65
C LYS A 170 8.07 20.64 -1.45
N GLN A 171 8.51 20.52 -0.20
CA GLN A 171 9.93 20.36 0.11
C GLN A 171 10.39 18.98 -0.34
N SER A 172 11.56 18.91 -0.98
CA SER A 172 12.12 17.64 -1.44
C SER A 172 12.38 16.70 -0.28
N MET A 173 11.93 15.46 -0.41
CA MET A 173 12.18 14.40 0.56
C MET A 173 13.34 13.52 0.08
N PRO A 174 14.35 13.25 0.94
CA PRO A 174 15.47 12.37 0.58
C PRO A 174 15.04 10.90 0.45
N ARG A 175 13.90 10.52 1.06
CA ARG A 175 13.37 9.15 1.10
C ARG A 175 12.05 9.08 0.36
N GLN A 176 12.03 8.34 -0.73
CA GLN A 176 10.82 8.14 -1.52
C GLN A 176 10.11 6.86 -1.11
N ALA A 177 8.84 6.98 -0.73
CA ALA A 177 8.00 5.84 -0.39
C ALA A 177 7.52 5.08 -1.62
N GLY A 178 7.41 3.76 -1.50
CA GLY A 178 6.80 2.87 -2.47
C GLY A 178 5.99 1.77 -1.79
N VAL A 179 5.18 1.08 -2.58
CA VAL A 179 4.43 -0.10 -2.15
C VAL A 179 4.67 -1.21 -3.17
N ILE A 180 4.94 -2.41 -2.69
CA ILE A 180 4.92 -3.64 -3.48
C ILE A 180 3.80 -4.55 -2.98
N LEU A 181 3.01 -5.10 -3.89
CA LEU A 181 1.93 -6.05 -3.63
C LEU A 181 2.38 -7.46 -3.96
N LEU A 182 2.34 -8.33 -2.98
CA LEU A 182 2.50 -9.78 -3.17
C LEU A 182 1.11 -10.42 -3.14
N GLY A 183 0.79 -11.19 -4.18
CA GLY A 183 -0.51 -11.85 -4.29
C GLY A 183 -0.45 -13.18 -5.03
N THR A 184 -1.54 -13.90 -5.01
CA THR A 184 -1.66 -15.17 -5.73
C THR A 184 -2.91 -15.19 -6.60
N SER A 185 -2.89 -16.04 -7.61
CA SER A 185 -4.09 -16.63 -8.24
C SER A 185 -4.38 -17.99 -7.61
N GLY A 186 -5.28 -18.77 -8.18
CA GLY A 186 -5.53 -20.14 -7.78
C GLY A 186 -6.95 -20.41 -7.32
N VAL A 187 -7.14 -21.63 -6.77
CA VAL A 187 -8.44 -22.14 -6.34
C VAL A 187 -8.29 -22.81 -4.98
N ILE A 188 -9.23 -22.53 -4.09
CA ILE A 188 -9.32 -23.12 -2.75
C ILE A 188 -10.38 -24.23 -2.82
N PRO A 189 -9.99 -25.52 -2.66
CA PRO A 189 -10.94 -26.63 -2.71
C PRO A 189 -12.00 -26.57 -1.62
N PRO A 190 -13.17 -27.20 -1.80
CA PRO A 190 -14.20 -27.30 -0.76
C PRO A 190 -13.68 -28.08 0.46
N HIS A 191 -14.15 -27.71 1.65
CA HIS A 191 -13.80 -28.33 2.93
C HIS A 191 -12.28 -28.48 3.15
N HIS A 192 -11.50 -27.46 2.74
CA HIS A 192 -10.05 -27.53 2.72
C HIS A 192 -9.39 -26.30 3.35
N VAL A 193 -8.26 -26.55 4.05
CA VAL A 193 -7.35 -25.49 4.46
C VAL A 193 -6.23 -25.39 3.42
N GLU A 194 -6.20 -24.30 2.66
CA GLU A 194 -5.23 -24.09 1.60
C GLU A 194 -4.19 -23.03 2.00
N HIS A 195 -2.96 -23.25 1.55
CA HIS A 195 -1.82 -22.36 1.74
C HIS A 195 -1.45 -21.71 0.40
N MET A 196 -1.92 -20.48 0.23
CA MET A 196 -1.68 -19.74 -1.00
C MET A 196 -0.37 -18.98 -0.87
N GLU A 197 0.61 -19.31 -1.69
CA GLU A 197 1.99 -18.86 -1.57
C GLU A 197 2.45 -18.09 -2.80
N THR A 198 3.21 -17.03 -2.59
CA THR A 198 3.92 -16.29 -3.65
C THR A 198 5.32 -15.93 -3.20
N ALA A 199 6.23 -15.80 -4.17
CA ALA A 199 7.58 -15.29 -3.94
C ALA A 199 8.11 -14.62 -5.20
N CYS A 200 8.94 -13.58 -5.03
CA CYS A 200 9.64 -12.90 -6.12
C CYS A 200 11.00 -12.40 -5.63
N THR A 201 12.00 -12.59 -6.46
CA THR A 201 13.33 -12.03 -6.25
C THR A 201 13.33 -10.54 -6.59
N ILE A 202 14.01 -9.73 -5.77
CA ILE A 202 14.28 -8.32 -6.06
C ILE A 202 15.42 -8.27 -7.08
N ASN A 203 15.12 -7.83 -8.30
CA ASN A 203 16.09 -7.80 -9.39
C ASN A 203 16.75 -6.42 -9.60
N GLU A 204 16.29 -5.39 -8.91
CA GLU A 204 16.77 -4.03 -9.03
C GLU A 204 17.93 -3.76 -8.06
N TYR A 205 18.94 -3.02 -8.53
CA TYR A 205 20.07 -2.56 -7.69
C TYR A 205 19.64 -1.41 -6.78
N LYS A 206 18.71 -1.70 -5.88
CA LYS A 206 18.16 -0.74 -4.91
C LYS A 206 18.12 -1.38 -3.53
N VAL A 207 18.29 -0.53 -2.51
CA VAL A 207 18.07 -0.93 -1.12
C VAL A 207 16.72 -0.38 -0.69
N ILE A 208 15.78 -1.25 -0.37
CA ILE A 208 14.46 -0.84 0.13
C ILE A 208 14.37 -1.07 1.64
N HIS A 209 13.79 -0.12 2.33
CA HIS A 209 13.65 -0.11 3.79
C HIS A 209 12.17 -0.29 4.17
N PRO A 210 11.75 -1.49 4.57
CA PRO A 210 10.36 -1.75 4.92
C PRO A 210 9.97 -0.99 6.20
N PHE A 211 8.73 -0.45 6.25
CA PHE A 211 8.24 0.23 7.45
C PHE A 211 6.79 -0.11 7.81
N ALA A 212 5.95 -0.53 6.85
CA ALA A 212 4.58 -0.92 7.13
C ALA A 212 4.11 -2.05 6.20
N PHE A 213 3.17 -2.85 6.66
CA PHE A 213 2.54 -3.90 5.86
C PHE A 213 1.02 -3.91 6.05
N ARG A 214 0.32 -4.39 5.05
CA ARG A 214 -1.13 -4.62 5.08
C ARG A 214 -1.43 -6.02 4.56
N THR A 215 -2.38 -6.69 5.18
CA THR A 215 -2.91 -7.97 4.72
C THR A 215 -4.32 -7.79 4.16
N HIS A 216 -4.66 -8.53 3.10
CA HIS A 216 -6.01 -8.50 2.55
C HIS A 216 -6.42 -9.88 2.04
N THR A 217 -7.57 -10.33 2.53
CA THR A 217 -8.33 -11.46 2.01
C THR A 217 -9.82 -11.12 2.13
N HIS A 218 -10.67 -11.90 1.50
CA HIS A 218 -12.10 -11.88 1.80
C HIS A 218 -12.42 -12.79 3.00
N ALA A 219 -13.53 -13.53 2.97
CA ALA A 219 -14.06 -14.24 4.14
C ALA A 219 -13.27 -15.49 4.56
N LEU A 220 -12.57 -16.15 3.64
CA LEU A 220 -11.91 -17.44 3.92
C LEU A 220 -10.53 -17.29 4.58
N GLY A 221 -9.89 -16.14 4.47
CA GLY A 221 -8.56 -15.91 5.04
C GLY A 221 -8.56 -15.99 6.56
N ARG A 222 -7.57 -16.70 7.12
CA ARG A 222 -7.35 -16.86 8.57
C ARG A 222 -6.07 -16.19 9.04
N LEU A 223 -5.05 -16.24 8.20
CA LEU A 223 -3.75 -15.68 8.51
C LEU A 223 -3.04 -15.29 7.22
N VAL A 224 -2.40 -14.12 7.21
CA VAL A 224 -1.49 -13.71 6.13
C VAL A 224 -0.14 -13.37 6.74
N THR A 225 0.93 -13.91 6.16
CA THR A 225 2.32 -13.68 6.59
C THR A 225 3.15 -13.21 5.41
N GLY A 226 4.08 -12.29 5.67
CA GLY A 226 5.07 -11.83 4.69
C GLY A 226 6.48 -11.92 5.25
N TYR A 227 7.43 -12.31 4.40
CA TYR A 227 8.82 -12.52 4.75
C TYR A 227 9.74 -11.86 3.72
N VAL A 228 10.94 -11.52 4.16
CA VAL A 228 12.12 -11.44 3.30
C VAL A 228 12.96 -12.69 3.51
N VAL A 229 13.41 -13.29 2.41
CA VAL A 229 14.28 -14.47 2.42
C VAL A 229 15.62 -14.11 1.82
N ARG A 230 16.67 -14.23 2.60
CA ARG A 230 18.06 -14.06 2.14
C ARG A 230 18.69 -15.41 1.98
N GLN A 231 19.08 -15.72 0.75
CA GLN A 231 19.72 -16.99 0.41
C GLN A 231 21.19 -16.93 0.80
N ALA A 232 21.64 -17.86 1.62
CA ALA A 232 23.03 -18.02 2.03
C ALA A 232 23.53 -19.40 1.58
N GLU A 233 24.86 -19.61 1.57
CA GLU A 233 25.48 -20.85 1.07
C GLU A 233 24.93 -22.13 1.72
N ASP A 234 24.66 -22.06 3.06
CA ASP A 234 24.22 -23.24 3.82
C ASP A 234 22.70 -23.34 4.00
N ARG A 235 21.99 -22.22 3.95
CA ARG A 235 20.56 -22.17 4.25
C ARG A 235 19.92 -20.85 3.87
N ASP A 236 18.62 -20.86 3.61
CA ASP A 236 17.81 -19.66 3.49
C ASP A 236 17.40 -19.12 4.86
N VAL A 237 17.58 -17.82 5.05
CA VAL A 237 17.19 -17.10 6.25
C VAL A 237 15.88 -16.38 6.00
N TRP A 238 14.82 -16.82 6.67
CA TRP A 238 13.48 -16.23 6.61
C TRP A 238 13.30 -15.21 7.72
N THR A 239 13.16 -13.94 7.36
CA THR A 239 12.88 -12.86 8.31
C THR A 239 11.44 -12.39 8.16
N LEU A 240 10.65 -12.48 9.23
CA LEU A 240 9.25 -12.06 9.25
C LEU A 240 9.16 -10.53 9.08
N LEU A 241 8.42 -10.09 8.05
CA LEU A 241 8.05 -8.68 7.83
C LEU A 241 6.74 -8.34 8.51
N GLY A 242 5.78 -9.25 8.47
CA GLY A 242 4.50 -9.06 9.12
C GLY A 242 3.62 -10.29 9.10
N LYS A 243 2.72 -10.34 10.07
CA LYS A 243 1.78 -11.44 10.28
C LYS A 243 0.49 -10.90 10.88
N LYS A 244 -0.66 -11.15 10.25
CA LYS A 244 -1.95 -10.68 10.76
C LYS A 244 -3.10 -11.57 10.32
N ASN A 245 -4.10 -11.70 11.21
CA ASN A 245 -5.41 -12.21 10.82
C ASN A 245 -6.10 -11.15 9.93
N PRO A 246 -6.42 -11.46 8.66
CA PRO A 246 -7.01 -10.49 7.74
C PRO A 246 -8.49 -10.17 8.04
N GLN A 247 -9.14 -10.87 8.97
CA GLN A 247 -10.48 -10.54 9.45
C GLN A 247 -10.48 -9.40 10.48
N LEU A 248 -9.30 -8.98 10.98
CA LEU A 248 -9.08 -7.75 11.73
C LEU A 248 -9.02 -6.54 10.76
N PRO A 249 -8.99 -5.29 11.25
CA PRO A 249 -8.88 -4.13 10.37
C PRO A 249 -7.73 -4.26 9.38
N GLN A 250 -8.05 -4.17 8.08
CA GLN A 250 -7.09 -4.36 6.98
C GLN A 250 -6.39 -3.03 6.66
N MET A 251 -5.68 -2.49 7.65
CA MET A 251 -4.90 -1.26 7.59
C MET A 251 -3.40 -1.55 7.44
N PHE A 252 -2.60 -0.52 7.28
CA PHE A 252 -1.15 -0.64 7.35
C PHE A 252 -0.67 -0.69 8.80
N TYR A 253 0.01 -1.78 9.16
CA TYR A 253 0.63 -2.03 10.46
C TYR A 253 2.15 -1.84 10.36
N PRO A 254 2.84 -1.45 11.45
CA PRO A 254 4.29 -1.45 11.47
C PRO A 254 4.87 -2.85 11.16
N VAL A 255 5.96 -2.91 10.41
CA VAL A 255 6.66 -4.18 10.14
C VAL A 255 7.28 -4.77 11.41
N ALA A 256 7.43 -6.09 11.45
CA ALA A 256 8.10 -6.81 12.52
C ALA A 256 9.63 -6.68 12.44
N SER A 257 10.17 -6.42 11.24
CA SER A 257 11.59 -6.22 10.99
C SER A 257 11.81 -5.07 10.00
N THR A 258 12.75 -4.20 10.30
CA THR A 258 13.22 -3.11 9.44
C THR A 258 14.52 -3.47 8.71
N LEU A 259 14.84 -4.78 8.61
CA LEU A 259 16.01 -5.26 7.87
C LEU A 259 15.96 -4.71 6.43
N PRO A 260 17.01 -4.02 5.95
CA PRO A 260 17.07 -3.58 4.57
C PRO A 260 16.99 -4.77 3.61
N ILE A 261 16.24 -4.60 2.55
CA ILE A 261 16.01 -5.60 1.51
C ILE A 261 16.77 -5.13 0.27
N GLU A 262 17.59 -6.01 -0.28
CA GLU A 262 18.54 -5.70 -1.33
C GLU A 262 18.26 -6.56 -2.58
N LYS A 263 19.00 -6.26 -3.65
CA LYS A 263 19.00 -7.11 -4.85
C LYS A 263 19.33 -8.56 -4.46
N ASP A 264 18.65 -9.50 -5.12
CA ASP A 264 18.72 -10.95 -4.93
C ASP A 264 18.03 -11.47 -3.64
N ASP A 265 17.60 -10.61 -2.71
CA ASP A 265 16.66 -11.03 -1.66
C ASP A 265 15.32 -11.42 -2.27
N VAL A 266 14.63 -12.37 -1.64
CA VAL A 266 13.29 -12.82 -2.09
C VAL A 266 12.23 -12.30 -1.13
N LEU A 267 11.22 -11.60 -1.66
CA LEU A 267 9.98 -11.30 -0.93
C LEU A 267 9.03 -12.48 -1.08
N ALA A 268 8.49 -12.97 0.03
CA ALA A 268 7.58 -14.11 0.06
C ALA A 268 6.35 -13.83 0.93
N ALA A 269 5.17 -14.26 0.50
CA ALA A 269 3.95 -14.13 1.28
C ALA A 269 3.11 -15.41 1.22
N ARG A 270 2.38 -15.69 2.30
CA ARG A 270 1.48 -16.83 2.43
C ARG A 270 0.16 -16.38 3.04
N CYS A 271 -0.97 -16.78 2.44
CA CYS A 271 -2.29 -16.71 3.04
C CYS A 271 -2.75 -18.12 3.41
N ILE A 272 -3.26 -18.28 4.62
CA ILE A 272 -3.94 -19.50 5.06
C ILE A 272 -5.44 -19.26 4.89
N MET A 273 -6.05 -20.06 4.02
CA MET A 273 -7.46 -20.01 3.67
C MET A 273 -8.18 -21.21 4.24
N ASN A 274 -9.34 -21.01 4.86
CA ASN A 274 -10.20 -22.09 5.33
C ASN A 274 -11.54 -22.05 4.59
N ASN A 275 -11.67 -22.86 3.57
CA ASN A 275 -12.91 -22.99 2.81
C ASN A 275 -13.82 -24.06 3.45
N THR A 276 -14.87 -23.62 4.10
CA THR A 276 -15.90 -24.48 4.69
C THR A 276 -17.12 -24.69 3.78
N ASN A 277 -17.10 -24.13 2.55
CA ASN A 277 -18.17 -24.28 1.58
C ASN A 277 -18.12 -25.65 0.90
N ASP A 278 -19.26 -26.08 0.34
CA ASP A 278 -19.40 -27.31 -0.46
C ASP A 278 -18.88 -27.17 -1.91
N HIS A 279 -18.33 -25.99 -2.27
CA HIS A 279 -17.83 -25.70 -3.61
C HIS A 279 -16.44 -25.04 -3.54
N PRO A 280 -15.64 -25.18 -4.62
CA PRO A 280 -14.35 -24.50 -4.70
C PRO A 280 -14.56 -22.98 -4.81
N VAL A 281 -13.64 -22.21 -4.23
CA VAL A 281 -13.61 -20.75 -4.34
C VAL A 281 -12.33 -20.35 -5.07
N LYS A 282 -12.46 -19.58 -6.15
CA LYS A 282 -11.31 -19.07 -6.92
C LYS A 282 -10.84 -17.73 -6.38
N ILE A 283 -9.60 -17.38 -6.68
CA ILE A 283 -9.11 -16.02 -6.53
C ILE A 283 -9.69 -15.15 -7.64
N GLY A 284 -10.24 -14.01 -7.27
CA GLY A 284 -10.90 -13.07 -8.19
C GLY A 284 -11.31 -11.79 -7.49
N ALA A 285 -11.93 -10.89 -8.26
CA ALA A 285 -12.21 -9.52 -7.84
C ALA A 285 -13.60 -9.31 -7.23
N THR A 286 -14.45 -10.35 -7.14
CA THR A 286 -15.82 -10.20 -6.62
C THR A 286 -15.93 -10.70 -5.18
N ASN A 287 -16.94 -10.26 -4.43
CA ASN A 287 -17.20 -10.73 -3.07
C ASN A 287 -17.51 -12.24 -2.97
N LYS A 288 -17.82 -12.90 -4.11
CA LYS A 288 -17.99 -14.37 -4.19
C LYS A 288 -16.68 -15.10 -4.41
N ASP A 289 -15.65 -14.38 -4.84
CA ASP A 289 -14.30 -14.88 -5.02
C ASP A 289 -13.52 -14.67 -3.73
N GLU A 290 -12.23 -15.02 -3.73
CA GLU A 290 -11.31 -14.77 -2.63
C GLU A 290 -10.09 -13.98 -3.11
N MET A 291 -9.37 -13.34 -2.20
CA MET A 291 -8.09 -12.69 -2.48
C MET A 291 -7.03 -13.14 -1.48
N CYS A 292 -5.78 -13.14 -1.92
CA CYS A 292 -4.63 -13.36 -1.07
C CYS A 292 -3.59 -12.29 -1.39
N ASN A 293 -3.50 -11.27 -0.55
CA ASN A 293 -2.63 -10.12 -0.78
C ASN A 293 -1.86 -9.73 0.48
N PHE A 294 -0.57 -9.47 0.29
CA PHE A 294 0.31 -8.87 1.27
C PHE A 294 0.95 -7.62 0.65
N TYR A 295 0.71 -6.45 1.23
CA TYR A 295 1.27 -5.17 0.80
C TYR A 295 2.42 -4.79 1.71
N LEU A 296 3.54 -4.41 1.12
CA LEU A 296 4.70 -3.90 1.86
C LEU A 296 4.97 -2.45 1.46
N MET A 297 4.85 -1.53 2.42
CA MET A 297 5.36 -0.17 2.29
C MET A 297 6.84 -0.12 2.64
N TYR A 298 7.59 0.54 1.81
CA TYR A 298 9.03 0.74 1.98
C TYR A 298 9.44 2.14 1.53
N TRP A 299 10.65 2.53 1.83
CA TRP A 299 11.27 3.72 1.26
C TRP A 299 12.64 3.37 0.67
N VAL A 300 13.09 4.20 -0.26
CA VAL A 300 14.43 4.21 -0.84
C VAL A 300 15.08 5.55 -0.56
N GLU A 301 16.40 5.58 -0.36
CA GLU A 301 17.12 6.80 -0.04
C GLU A 301 17.80 7.36 -1.30
N ASN A 302 17.49 8.62 -1.64
CA ASN A 302 18.05 9.34 -2.80
C ASN A 302 17.89 8.58 -4.14
N ASP A 303 16.84 7.77 -4.26
CA ASP A 303 16.53 6.98 -5.45
C ASP A 303 15.01 6.93 -5.66
N THR A 304 14.57 6.34 -6.77
CA THR A 304 13.16 6.08 -7.08
C THR A 304 12.70 4.73 -6.51
N PRO A 305 11.43 4.59 -6.09
CA PRO A 305 10.88 3.30 -5.69
C PRO A 305 11.05 2.23 -6.79
N LEU A 306 11.01 0.95 -6.40
CA LEU A 306 11.10 -0.17 -7.33
C LEU A 306 10.17 0.02 -8.53
N ASP A 307 10.62 -0.35 -9.71
CA ASP A 307 9.77 -0.43 -10.90
C ASP A 307 8.79 -1.60 -10.78
N GLN A 308 9.24 -2.69 -10.14
CA GLN A 308 8.41 -3.83 -9.78
C GLN A 308 7.40 -3.46 -8.68
N LYS A 309 6.13 -3.27 -9.05
CA LYS A 309 5.04 -2.94 -8.10
C LYS A 309 4.28 -4.18 -7.63
N TYR A 310 4.43 -5.29 -8.33
CA TYR A 310 3.62 -6.50 -8.15
C TYR A 310 4.49 -7.75 -8.15
N CYS A 311 4.13 -8.70 -7.29
CA CYS A 311 4.70 -10.03 -7.18
C CYS A 311 3.55 -11.03 -7.13
N PHE A 312 3.23 -11.68 -8.25
CA PHE A 312 2.14 -12.63 -8.33
C PHE A 312 2.61 -14.03 -8.71
N SER A 313 2.03 -15.04 -8.06
CA SER A 313 2.16 -16.44 -8.44
C SER A 313 0.85 -17.01 -9.00
N ALA A 314 0.96 -18.17 -9.68
CA ALA A 314 -0.21 -18.91 -10.15
C ALA A 314 -1.03 -19.50 -8.99
N GLY A 315 -0.42 -19.62 -7.79
CA GLY A 315 -1.05 -20.23 -6.63
C GLY A 315 -1.43 -21.70 -6.79
N PRO A 316 -2.16 -22.26 -5.83
CA PRO A 316 -2.60 -23.66 -5.88
C PRO A 316 -3.47 -23.99 -7.10
N PRO A 317 -3.30 -25.16 -7.70
CA PRO A 317 -2.35 -26.23 -7.34
C PRO A 317 -0.98 -26.12 -8.03
N TYR A 318 -0.72 -25.05 -8.77
CA TYR A 318 0.43 -24.93 -9.67
C TYR A 318 1.68 -24.36 -9.02
N TYR A 319 1.54 -23.61 -7.94
CA TYR A 319 2.63 -22.93 -7.27
C TYR A 319 2.57 -23.13 -5.74
N TYR A 320 3.71 -23.56 -5.19
CA TYR A 320 4.00 -23.60 -3.76
C TYR A 320 5.49 -23.30 -3.55
N TRP A 321 5.88 -22.75 -2.41
CA TRP A 321 7.29 -22.41 -2.13
C TRP A 321 8.27 -23.57 -2.29
N ASN A 322 7.86 -24.79 -1.95
CA ASN A 322 8.69 -26.01 -2.13
C ASN A 322 8.86 -26.43 -3.59
N ARG A 323 8.24 -25.74 -4.55
CA ARG A 323 8.33 -25.93 -6.00
C ARG A 323 8.58 -24.63 -6.74
N ALA A 324 8.90 -23.55 -5.99
CA ALA A 324 9.15 -22.24 -6.53
C ALA A 324 10.44 -22.21 -7.35
N ARG A 325 10.48 -21.33 -8.36
CA ARG A 325 11.69 -21.10 -9.17
C ARG A 325 12.82 -20.50 -8.35
N GLU A 326 12.50 -19.82 -7.28
CA GLU A 326 13.42 -19.21 -6.32
C GLU A 326 14.22 -20.24 -5.52
N ASN A 327 13.90 -21.54 -5.68
CA ASN A 327 14.57 -22.66 -5.02
C ASN A 327 14.70 -22.46 -3.49
N LEU A 328 13.58 -22.11 -2.85
CA LEU A 328 13.53 -21.76 -1.43
C LEU A 328 13.72 -22.98 -0.52
N GLY A 329 14.69 -22.89 0.39
CA GLY A 329 14.94 -23.84 1.46
C GLY A 329 14.45 -23.35 2.83
N ASN A 330 14.55 -24.21 3.84
CA ASN A 330 14.20 -23.88 5.24
C ASN A 330 12.82 -23.20 5.41
N ILE A 331 11.87 -23.61 4.58
CA ILE A 331 10.53 -23.00 4.51
C ILE A 331 9.87 -23.04 5.90
N PRO A 332 9.33 -21.91 6.41
CA PRO A 332 8.60 -21.88 7.66
C PRO A 332 7.44 -22.88 7.67
N MET A 333 7.28 -23.57 8.80
CA MET A 333 6.19 -24.52 8.97
C MET A 333 4.84 -23.89 8.64
N ARG A 334 3.95 -24.70 8.08
CA ARG A 334 2.57 -24.30 7.86
C ARG A 334 1.86 -24.23 9.21
N GLU A 335 1.40 -23.03 9.56
CA GLU A 335 0.52 -22.87 10.70
C GLU A 335 -0.88 -23.38 10.33
N ILE A 336 -1.59 -23.98 11.30
CA ILE A 336 -2.94 -24.53 11.10
C ILE A 336 -3.97 -23.57 11.70
#